data_e505ac779cb50807bd93465ad4e64a7f
#
_entry.id   e505ac779cb50807bd93465ad4e64a7f
#
_cell.length_a   1.000
_cell.length_b   1.000
_cell.length_c   1.000
_cell.angle_alpha   90.00
_cell.angle_beta   90.00
_cell.angle_gamma   90.00
#
_symmetry.space_group_name_H-M   'P 1'
#
loop_
_entity.id
_entity.type
_entity.pdbx_description
1 polymer ?
#
loop_
_entity_poly.entity_id
_entity_poly.type
_entity_poly.pdbx_seq_one_letter_code
_entity_poly.pdbx_strand_id
1 'polypeptide(L)'
;MKKIILLLGIFLISFTTNAQCYSQIESGDNYIVAIKTDGTLWAWGQNNSGQLGDGTTINKNVPTQIGSTNDWDRISVGSDHTIAIKTNGTIWGWGNNSFSKIGFVSSGSVLTPTQIGTATNWDFVSAGSNHTMAIKTDGTLWAWGRNFNGQLGDGTTTTRTSPTQIGIATNWQEVAAGNAHTIAIRSGNTLWGWGQAGSVGDGTNAQKNAPVQIGTATNWAQPFANGSAMARRTDGTLWAWGNNGYGQLGIGSNTNQLNPVQVGTSNNWLNISMGFGHTLAVNTSNTLYGWGWNAAGQLGDGTIIDKNFPIIISQNALKIAAGTYQNIAILSNTQTYTWGNNQYGQIGNGITAATASPVAPTSINCPTSLAKASFENIVLSVFPNPSNGIFTINTLENNFKIVAFDVLGKEVALQTISENQFSINNKGIFFLKIISDNGKISNHKIVIE
;
A
#
# COMPACT_ATOMS: atom_id res chain seq x y z
N MET A 1 -34.68 -26.69 -49.76
CA MET A 1 -33.84 -25.60 -49.24
C MET A 1 -33.88 -25.67 -47.70
N LYS A 2 -32.87 -26.26 -47.09
CA LYS A 2 -32.75 -26.36 -45.61
C LYS A 2 -32.09 -25.08 -45.08
N LYS A 3 -32.80 -24.32 -44.25
CA LYS A 3 -32.22 -23.17 -43.55
C LYS A 3 -31.40 -23.66 -42.34
N ILE A 4 -30.10 -23.43 -42.40
CA ILE A 4 -29.20 -23.63 -41.27
C ILE A 4 -29.31 -22.36 -40.37
N ILE A 5 -29.84 -22.55 -39.18
CA ILE A 5 -29.82 -21.50 -38.14
C ILE A 5 -28.50 -21.63 -37.40
N LEU A 6 -27.62 -20.65 -37.61
CA LEU A 6 -26.35 -20.53 -36.87
C LEU A 6 -26.63 -19.91 -35.48
N LEU A 7 -26.63 -20.71 -34.45
CA LEU A 7 -26.66 -20.21 -33.06
C LEU A 7 -25.28 -19.67 -32.73
N LEU A 8 -25.14 -18.34 -32.71
CA LEU A 8 -23.97 -17.66 -32.13
C LEU A 8 -24.08 -17.73 -30.61
N GLY A 9 -23.39 -18.66 -29.98
CA GLY A 9 -23.23 -18.69 -28.54
C GLY A 9 -22.33 -17.54 -28.11
N ILE A 10 -22.89 -16.49 -27.52
CA ILE A 10 -22.13 -15.43 -26.84
C ILE A 10 -21.62 -16.03 -25.53
N PHE A 11 -20.34 -16.41 -25.51
CA PHE A 11 -19.63 -16.71 -24.27
C PHE A 11 -19.45 -15.38 -23.49
N LEU A 12 -20.31 -15.10 -22.54
CA LEU A 12 -20.07 -14.09 -21.52
C LEU A 12 -18.97 -14.61 -20.60
N ILE A 13 -17.72 -14.20 -20.87
CA ILE A 13 -16.62 -14.36 -19.91
C ILE A 13 -16.90 -13.37 -18.79
N SER A 14 -17.49 -13.83 -17.71
CA SER A 14 -17.57 -13.08 -16.46
C SER A 14 -16.16 -12.95 -15.90
N PHE A 15 -15.52 -11.80 -16.08
CA PHE A 15 -14.35 -11.44 -15.30
C PHE A 15 -14.80 -11.24 -13.86
N THR A 16 -14.62 -12.25 -13.01
CA THR A 16 -14.63 -12.05 -11.57
C THR A 16 -13.40 -11.24 -11.22
N THR A 17 -13.54 -9.93 -11.07
CA THR A 17 -12.52 -9.10 -10.45
C THR A 17 -12.45 -9.50 -8.98
N ASN A 18 -11.53 -10.41 -8.65
CA ASN A 18 -11.21 -10.69 -7.26
C ASN A 18 -10.72 -9.40 -6.62
N ALA A 19 -11.45 -8.88 -5.64
CA ALA A 19 -11.11 -7.65 -4.95
C ALA A 19 -9.77 -7.86 -4.21
N GLN A 20 -8.79 -7.00 -4.47
CA GLN A 20 -7.49 -7.04 -3.81
C GLN A 20 -7.67 -6.84 -2.30
N CYS A 21 -7.09 -7.72 -1.47
CA CYS A 21 -7.28 -7.73 -0.02
C CYS A 21 -6.68 -6.53 0.69
N TYR A 22 -5.49 -6.12 0.27
CA TYR A 22 -4.75 -5.04 0.88
C TYR A 22 -4.61 -3.88 -0.11
N SER A 23 -5.00 -2.68 0.35
CA SER A 23 -4.74 -1.42 -0.36
C SER A 23 -3.27 -1.03 -0.27
N GLN A 24 -2.63 -1.27 0.89
CA GLN A 24 -1.20 -1.02 1.11
C GLN A 24 -0.58 -2.12 1.97
N ILE A 25 0.70 -2.44 1.71
CA ILE A 25 1.56 -3.31 2.51
C ILE A 25 2.92 -2.65 2.69
N GLU A 26 3.48 -2.72 3.90
CA GLU A 26 4.79 -2.19 4.24
C GLU A 26 5.54 -3.17 5.14
N SER A 27 6.86 -3.20 5.04
CA SER A 27 7.71 -4.12 5.80
C SER A 27 8.84 -3.36 6.50
N GLY A 28 8.88 -3.41 7.83
CA GLY A 28 9.97 -2.92 8.66
C GLY A 28 11.10 -3.95 8.81
N ASP A 29 11.92 -3.83 9.85
CA ASP A 29 13.06 -4.75 10.04
C ASP A 29 12.61 -6.21 10.17
N ASN A 30 11.64 -6.49 11.03
CA ASN A 30 11.14 -7.85 11.29
C ASN A 30 9.61 -7.86 11.52
N TYR A 31 8.87 -6.94 10.95
CA TYR A 31 7.43 -6.87 11.07
C TYR A 31 6.81 -6.33 9.79
N ILE A 32 5.53 -6.60 9.62
CA ILE A 32 4.74 -6.17 8.46
C ILE A 32 3.51 -5.44 8.99
N VAL A 33 3.15 -4.35 8.31
CA VAL A 33 1.92 -3.59 8.52
C VAL A 33 1.18 -3.49 7.19
N ALA A 34 -0.14 -3.60 7.23
CA ALA A 34 -0.97 -3.56 6.04
C ALA A 34 -2.28 -2.82 6.30
N ILE A 35 -2.77 -2.10 5.29
CA ILE A 35 -4.14 -1.57 5.26
C ILE A 35 -4.94 -2.47 4.31
N LYS A 36 -6.08 -2.97 4.77
CA LYS A 36 -7.03 -3.67 3.90
C LYS A 36 -7.83 -2.68 3.05
N THR A 37 -8.48 -3.20 2.02
CA THR A 37 -9.33 -2.40 1.13
C THR A 37 -10.57 -1.80 1.81
N ASP A 38 -10.93 -2.31 2.98
CA ASP A 38 -11.97 -1.77 3.85
C ASP A 38 -11.47 -0.65 4.79
N GLY A 39 -10.20 -0.25 4.70
CA GLY A 39 -9.55 0.77 5.52
C GLY A 39 -9.08 0.29 6.89
N THR A 40 -9.22 -1.00 7.23
CA THR A 40 -8.73 -1.54 8.51
C THR A 40 -7.22 -1.77 8.51
N LEU A 41 -6.59 -1.57 9.68
CA LEU A 41 -5.15 -1.73 9.88
C LEU A 41 -4.83 -3.11 10.45
N TRP A 42 -3.78 -3.75 9.95
CA TRP A 42 -3.30 -5.07 10.35
C TRP A 42 -1.78 -5.09 10.51
N ALA A 43 -1.27 -5.85 11.48
CA ALA A 43 0.16 -5.97 11.69
C ALA A 43 0.54 -7.35 12.25
N TRP A 44 1.79 -7.80 11.97
CA TRP A 44 2.36 -9.03 12.51
C TRP A 44 3.89 -9.02 12.45
N GLY A 45 4.53 -9.96 13.13
CA GLY A 45 5.98 -10.06 13.28
C GLY A 45 6.43 -9.58 14.66
N GLN A 46 7.61 -8.99 14.69
CA GLN A 46 8.25 -8.48 15.91
C GLN A 46 7.47 -7.33 16.54
N ASN A 47 7.35 -7.35 17.89
CA ASN A 47 6.62 -6.35 18.65
C ASN A 47 7.33 -5.87 19.94
N ASN A 48 8.59 -6.16 20.11
CA ASN A 48 9.32 -5.86 21.36
C ASN A 48 9.29 -4.38 21.77
N SER A 49 9.04 -3.49 20.83
CA SER A 49 8.91 -2.05 21.02
C SER A 49 7.48 -1.54 20.79
N GLY A 50 6.47 -2.41 20.67
CA GLY A 50 5.09 -2.03 20.37
C GLY A 50 4.87 -1.56 18.93
N GLN A 51 5.78 -1.92 17.99
CA GLN A 51 5.74 -1.48 16.61
C GLN A 51 4.53 -2.00 15.81
N LEU A 52 3.83 -3.02 16.32
CA LEU A 52 2.57 -3.49 15.78
C LEU A 52 1.37 -2.59 16.15
N GLY A 53 1.43 -1.91 17.32
CA GLY A 53 0.38 -0.99 17.75
C GLY A 53 -0.83 -1.65 18.41
N ASP A 54 -0.73 -2.90 18.84
CA ASP A 54 -1.82 -3.68 19.44
C ASP A 54 -1.98 -3.50 20.97
N GLY A 55 -1.24 -2.56 21.57
CA GLY A 55 -1.22 -2.31 23.01
C GLY A 55 -0.29 -3.23 23.80
N THR A 56 0.43 -4.14 23.14
CA THR A 56 1.34 -5.12 23.77
C THR A 56 2.76 -4.98 23.23
N THR A 57 3.69 -5.75 23.80
CA THR A 57 5.04 -5.98 23.27
C THR A 57 5.25 -7.44 22.85
N ILE A 58 4.15 -8.17 22.59
CA ILE A 58 4.17 -9.60 22.25
C ILE A 58 4.15 -9.74 20.73
N ASN A 59 5.13 -10.47 20.18
CA ASN A 59 5.20 -10.77 18.75
C ASN A 59 3.93 -11.50 18.28
N LYS A 60 3.53 -11.25 17.03
CA LYS A 60 2.39 -11.92 16.39
C LYS A 60 2.87 -12.72 15.19
N ASN A 61 2.63 -14.02 15.19
CA ASN A 61 2.98 -14.91 14.07
C ASN A 61 1.84 -15.10 13.07
N VAL A 62 0.74 -14.36 13.23
CA VAL A 62 -0.38 -14.27 12.29
C VAL A 62 -0.81 -12.81 12.16
N PRO A 63 -1.34 -12.40 11.00
CA PRO A 63 -1.92 -11.06 10.84
C PRO A 63 -2.98 -10.77 11.90
N THR A 64 -2.78 -9.68 12.63
CA THR A 64 -3.62 -9.24 13.76
C THR A 64 -4.18 -7.86 13.44
N GLN A 65 -5.48 -7.65 13.61
CA GLN A 65 -6.11 -6.36 13.41
C GLN A 65 -5.72 -5.38 14.53
N ILE A 66 -5.40 -4.15 14.16
CA ILE A 66 -4.97 -3.08 15.07
C ILE A 66 -6.11 -2.08 15.26
N GLY A 67 -6.72 -2.11 16.45
CA GLY A 67 -7.91 -1.31 16.72
C GLY A 67 -9.13 -1.74 15.88
N SER A 68 -10.17 -0.91 15.90
CA SER A 68 -11.43 -1.18 15.21
C SER A 68 -11.80 -0.12 14.14
N THR A 69 -10.95 0.91 13.94
CA THR A 69 -11.22 1.96 12.95
C THR A 69 -10.86 1.47 11.54
N ASN A 70 -11.56 2.00 10.55
CA ASN A 70 -11.41 1.67 9.13
C ASN A 70 -11.15 2.91 8.26
N ASP A 71 -10.51 3.91 8.84
CA ASP A 71 -10.22 5.21 8.23
C ASP A 71 -8.71 5.41 7.93
N TRP A 72 -7.93 4.34 7.92
CA TRP A 72 -6.52 4.39 7.56
C TRP A 72 -6.34 4.52 6.05
N ASP A 73 -5.51 5.49 5.63
CA ASP A 73 -5.26 5.81 4.22
C ASP A 73 -3.83 5.43 3.80
N ARG A 74 -2.84 5.80 4.61
CA ARG A 74 -1.42 5.56 4.31
C ARG A 74 -0.67 5.03 5.53
N ILE A 75 0.29 4.14 5.27
CA ILE A 75 1.27 3.68 6.26
C ILE A 75 2.68 3.83 5.72
N SER A 76 3.62 4.05 6.61
CA SER A 76 5.05 3.91 6.35
C SER A 76 5.73 3.34 7.59
N VAL A 77 6.59 2.36 7.40
CA VAL A 77 7.25 1.65 8.49
C VAL A 77 8.75 1.88 8.45
N GLY A 78 9.31 2.21 9.61
CA GLY A 78 10.74 2.26 9.83
C GLY A 78 11.29 0.95 10.39
N SER A 79 12.48 0.98 10.96
CA SER A 79 13.08 -0.21 11.55
C SER A 79 12.19 -0.85 12.63
N ASP A 80 11.64 -0.06 13.55
CA ASP A 80 10.87 -0.51 14.70
C ASP A 80 9.82 0.51 15.17
N HIS A 81 9.35 1.35 14.26
CA HIS A 81 8.24 2.28 14.46
C HIS A 81 7.39 2.37 13.21
N THR A 82 6.13 2.71 13.39
CA THR A 82 5.15 2.86 12.32
C THR A 82 4.56 4.26 12.36
N ILE A 83 4.41 4.86 11.21
CA ILE A 83 3.71 6.14 11.01
C ILE A 83 2.56 5.90 10.04
N ALA A 84 1.41 6.51 10.28
CA ALA A 84 0.23 6.37 9.43
C ALA A 84 -0.52 7.69 9.28
N ILE A 85 -1.22 7.83 8.16
CA ILE A 85 -2.13 8.94 7.89
C ILE A 85 -3.55 8.38 7.76
N LYS A 86 -4.52 9.06 8.36
CA LYS A 86 -5.94 8.75 8.21
C LYS A 86 -6.56 9.55 7.07
N THR A 87 -7.70 9.11 6.57
CA THR A 87 -8.46 9.75 5.48
C THR A 87 -8.84 11.21 5.77
N ASN A 88 -8.86 11.61 7.06
CA ASN A 88 -9.07 12.99 7.48
C ASN A 88 -7.79 13.84 7.51
N GLY A 89 -6.67 13.32 7.00
CA GLY A 89 -5.38 14.02 6.93
C GLY A 89 -4.63 14.13 8.27
N THR A 90 -5.06 13.46 9.34
CA THR A 90 -4.32 13.40 10.61
C THR A 90 -3.20 12.36 10.53
N ILE A 91 -2.06 12.66 11.19
CA ILE A 91 -0.90 11.73 11.23
C ILE A 91 -0.78 11.08 12.62
N TRP A 92 -0.41 9.81 12.65
CA TRP A 92 -0.35 8.93 13.81
C TRP A 92 0.96 8.16 13.83
N GLY A 93 1.45 7.81 15.04
CA GLY A 93 2.68 7.03 15.17
C GLY A 93 2.70 6.14 16.40
N TRP A 94 3.45 5.02 16.30
CA TRP A 94 3.65 4.07 17.39
C TRP A 94 4.94 3.24 17.20
N GLY A 95 5.30 2.46 18.21
CA GLY A 95 6.53 1.67 18.26
C GLY A 95 7.63 2.34 19.07
N ASN A 96 8.88 2.06 18.74
CA ASN A 96 10.05 2.66 19.37
C ASN A 96 10.11 4.17 19.11
N ASN A 97 10.25 4.96 20.18
CA ASN A 97 10.37 6.41 20.08
C ASN A 97 11.76 6.97 20.44
N SER A 98 12.81 6.15 20.34
CA SER A 98 14.19 6.65 20.46
C SER A 98 14.43 7.77 19.46
N PHE A 99 15.11 8.82 19.88
CA PHE A 99 15.31 10.05 19.11
C PHE A 99 14.02 10.81 18.77
N SER A 100 12.90 10.50 19.42
CA SER A 100 11.57 11.07 19.11
C SER A 100 11.15 10.86 17.64
N LYS A 101 11.51 9.73 17.05
CA LYS A 101 11.24 9.43 15.63
C LYS A 101 9.77 9.25 15.29
N ILE A 102 8.91 9.11 16.33
CA ILE A 102 7.45 9.15 16.18
C ILE A 102 6.92 10.59 16.04
N GLY A 103 7.63 11.61 16.61
CA GLY A 103 7.25 13.03 16.43
C GLY A 103 6.73 13.72 17.68
N PHE A 104 6.93 13.12 18.86
CA PHE A 104 6.71 13.74 20.16
C PHE A 104 7.64 13.13 21.20
N VAL A 105 7.83 13.84 22.30
CA VAL A 105 8.65 13.33 23.43
C VAL A 105 7.84 12.31 24.21
N SER A 106 8.40 11.12 24.40
CA SER A 106 7.88 10.10 25.32
C SER A 106 9.02 9.42 26.07
N SER A 107 8.71 8.87 27.23
CA SER A 107 9.70 8.17 28.07
C SER A 107 9.99 6.73 27.63
N GLY A 108 9.43 6.28 26.53
CA GLY A 108 9.59 4.91 26.04
C GLY A 108 8.85 4.65 24.74
N SER A 109 8.64 3.38 24.45
CA SER A 109 7.86 2.93 23.29
C SER A 109 6.39 3.32 23.41
N VAL A 110 5.76 3.57 22.28
CA VAL A 110 4.33 3.91 22.13
C VAL A 110 3.61 2.66 21.61
N LEU A 111 2.79 2.04 22.45
CA LEU A 111 2.25 0.71 22.17
C LEU A 111 0.98 0.69 21.31
N THR A 112 0.34 1.87 21.15
CA THR A 112 -0.90 2.02 20.35
C THR A 112 -0.78 3.22 19.41
N PRO A 113 -1.50 3.24 18.28
CA PRO A 113 -1.55 4.41 17.42
C PRO A 113 -1.90 5.68 18.21
N THR A 114 -1.00 6.65 18.19
CA THR A 114 -1.11 7.93 18.91
C THR A 114 -0.99 9.08 17.93
N GLN A 115 -1.90 10.05 17.98
CA GLN A 115 -1.92 11.17 17.05
C GLN A 115 -0.74 12.13 17.29
N ILE A 116 -0.11 12.59 16.21
CA ILE A 116 1.03 13.50 16.22
C ILE A 116 0.53 14.91 15.91
N GLY A 117 0.42 15.74 16.95
CA GLY A 117 -0.11 17.10 16.81
C GLY A 117 -1.58 17.14 16.38
N THR A 118 -2.02 18.30 15.89
CA THR A 118 -3.44 18.56 15.56
C THR A 118 -3.69 18.90 14.08
N ALA A 119 -2.63 18.90 13.25
CA ALA A 119 -2.76 19.21 11.83
C ALA A 119 -3.53 18.11 11.08
N THR A 120 -4.35 18.51 10.11
CA THR A 120 -5.24 17.64 9.31
C THR A 120 -4.94 17.74 7.81
N ASN A 121 -3.73 18.16 7.45
CA ASN A 121 -3.32 18.37 6.06
C ASN A 121 -2.07 17.56 5.69
N TRP A 122 -1.83 16.45 6.36
CA TRP A 122 -0.77 15.52 5.96
C TRP A 122 -1.22 14.69 4.76
N ASP A 123 -0.34 14.62 3.74
CA ASP A 123 -0.61 13.91 2.48
C ASP A 123 0.31 12.72 2.28
N PHE A 124 1.59 12.85 2.62
CA PHE A 124 2.58 11.80 2.40
C PHE A 124 3.49 11.62 3.62
N VAL A 125 3.91 10.38 3.89
CA VAL A 125 4.86 10.06 4.96
C VAL A 125 5.85 8.99 4.51
N SER A 126 7.09 9.11 4.98
CA SER A 126 8.14 8.10 4.81
C SER A 126 8.95 7.96 6.08
N ALA A 127 8.92 6.78 6.67
CA ALA A 127 9.68 6.42 7.87
C ALA A 127 11.00 5.75 7.48
N GLY A 128 12.11 6.35 7.88
CA GLY A 128 13.44 5.75 7.79
C GLY A 128 13.78 4.90 9.02
N SER A 129 15.04 4.52 9.20
CA SER A 129 15.41 3.73 10.37
C SER A 129 15.17 4.46 11.69
N ASN A 130 15.52 5.74 11.77
CA ASN A 130 15.43 6.53 13.01
C ASN A 130 14.94 7.97 12.79
N HIS A 131 14.36 8.27 11.65
CA HIS A 131 13.78 9.58 11.36
C HIS A 131 12.52 9.41 10.51
N THR A 132 11.74 10.45 10.44
CA THR A 132 10.51 10.47 9.66
C THR A 132 10.48 11.74 8.80
N MET A 133 10.09 11.58 7.56
CA MET A 133 9.81 12.63 6.59
C MET A 133 8.32 12.66 6.27
N ALA A 134 7.74 13.83 6.06
CA ALA A 134 6.35 13.95 5.64
C ALA A 134 6.15 15.18 4.74
N ILE A 135 5.16 15.10 3.85
CA ILE A 135 4.75 16.21 2.98
C ILE A 135 3.29 16.53 3.31
N LYS A 136 2.98 17.82 3.38
CA LYS A 136 1.63 18.32 3.54
C LYS A 136 0.99 18.61 2.18
N THR A 137 -0.33 18.72 2.15
CA THR A 137 -1.12 19.03 0.93
C THR A 137 -0.73 20.34 0.26
N ASP A 138 -0.08 21.26 1.00
CA ASP A 138 0.48 22.51 0.47
C ASP A 138 1.88 22.33 -0.16
N GLY A 139 2.39 21.11 -0.24
CA GLY A 139 3.70 20.77 -0.80
C GLY A 139 4.88 21.12 0.11
N THR A 140 4.67 21.50 1.38
CA THR A 140 5.75 21.70 2.34
C THR A 140 6.32 20.40 2.85
N LEU A 141 7.65 20.34 3.05
CA LEU A 141 8.36 19.18 3.59
C LEU A 141 8.60 19.35 5.09
N TRP A 142 8.41 18.29 5.84
CA TRP A 142 8.58 18.22 7.28
C TRP A 142 9.41 17.01 7.69
N ALA A 143 10.19 17.15 8.78
CA ALA A 143 11.05 16.07 9.27
C ALA A 143 11.16 16.10 10.80
N TRP A 144 11.41 14.91 11.39
CA TRP A 144 11.70 14.75 12.81
C TRP A 144 12.45 13.43 13.09
N GLY A 145 12.95 13.27 14.31
CA GLY A 145 13.74 12.13 14.70
C GLY A 145 15.25 12.43 14.69
N ARG A 146 16.05 11.39 14.57
CA ARG A 146 17.52 11.44 14.56
C ARG A 146 18.03 12.31 13.39
N ASN A 147 19.10 13.11 13.69
CA ASN A 147 19.70 14.01 12.70
C ASN A 147 21.23 14.03 12.70
N PHE A 148 21.91 13.07 13.34
CA PHE A 148 23.39 13.12 13.48
C PHE A 148 24.17 13.13 12.16
N ASN A 149 23.55 12.62 11.09
CA ASN A 149 24.08 12.64 9.74
C ASN A 149 23.42 13.73 8.84
N GLY A 150 22.66 14.68 9.41
CA GLY A 150 21.94 15.68 8.63
C GLY A 150 20.73 15.12 7.84
N GLN A 151 20.25 13.92 8.19
CA GLN A 151 19.18 13.22 7.45
C GLN A 151 17.84 13.93 7.45
N LEU A 152 17.60 14.88 8.36
CA LEU A 152 16.40 15.73 8.36
C LEU A 152 16.44 16.83 7.30
N GLY A 153 17.65 17.30 6.95
CA GLY A 153 17.81 18.33 5.92
C GLY A 153 17.53 19.76 6.38
N ASP A 154 17.52 20.04 7.69
CA ASP A 154 17.24 21.34 8.27
C ASP A 154 18.46 22.25 8.39
N GLY A 155 19.59 21.90 7.78
CA GLY A 155 20.87 22.60 7.84
C GLY A 155 21.69 22.27 9.08
N THR A 156 21.20 21.45 9.99
CA THR A 156 21.86 21.09 11.26
C THR A 156 22.10 19.57 11.38
N THR A 157 22.70 19.16 12.49
CA THR A 157 22.78 17.75 12.91
C THR A 157 22.03 17.49 14.22
N THR A 158 21.14 18.41 14.59
CA THR A 158 20.37 18.35 15.83
C THR A 158 19.10 17.53 15.63
N THR A 159 18.87 16.53 16.50
CA THR A 159 17.62 15.74 16.57
C THR A 159 16.42 16.67 16.75
N ARG A 160 15.32 16.44 16.03
CA ARG A 160 14.05 17.14 16.19
C ARG A 160 13.04 16.23 16.88
N THR A 161 12.49 16.69 17.96
CA THR A 161 11.55 15.91 18.78
C THR A 161 10.10 16.04 18.35
N SER A 162 9.82 16.90 17.38
CA SER A 162 8.49 17.14 16.81
C SER A 162 8.61 17.50 15.33
N PRO A 163 7.53 17.40 14.54
CA PRO A 163 7.53 17.79 13.14
C PRO A 163 8.08 19.21 12.95
N THR A 164 9.15 19.34 12.17
CA THR A 164 9.87 20.57 11.87
C THR A 164 9.86 20.78 10.36
N GLN A 165 9.47 21.95 9.88
CA GLN A 165 9.45 22.27 8.45
C GLN A 165 10.88 22.39 7.90
N ILE A 166 11.14 21.83 6.73
CA ILE A 166 12.42 21.81 6.06
C ILE A 166 12.44 22.86 4.94
N GLY A 167 13.11 23.97 5.22
CA GLY A 167 13.16 25.10 4.30
C GLY A 167 11.78 25.75 4.08
N ILE A 168 11.68 26.53 2.99
CA ILE A 168 10.46 27.30 2.66
C ILE A 168 9.80 26.84 1.36
N ALA A 169 10.33 25.77 0.73
CA ALA A 169 9.79 25.29 -0.53
C ALA A 169 8.43 24.58 -0.33
N THR A 170 7.51 24.83 -1.26
CA THR A 170 6.13 24.31 -1.25
C THR A 170 5.83 23.45 -2.48
N ASN A 171 6.86 22.81 -3.03
CA ASN A 171 6.77 22.06 -4.27
C ASN A 171 7.38 20.63 -4.18
N TRP A 172 7.46 20.09 -2.97
CA TRP A 172 7.83 18.70 -2.78
C TRP A 172 6.69 17.78 -3.18
N GLN A 173 7.00 16.68 -3.89
CA GLN A 173 6.02 15.71 -4.40
C GLN A 173 6.18 14.34 -3.77
N GLU A 174 7.43 13.87 -3.63
CA GLU A 174 7.76 12.54 -3.14
C GLU A 174 8.98 12.62 -2.24
N VAL A 175 9.02 11.80 -1.20
CA VAL A 175 10.18 11.67 -0.30
C VAL A 175 10.37 10.22 0.12
N ALA A 176 11.61 9.77 0.18
CA ALA A 176 12.00 8.46 0.70
C ALA A 176 13.07 8.62 1.78
N ALA A 177 12.77 8.16 2.98
CA ALA A 177 13.66 8.16 4.13
C ALA A 177 14.39 6.81 4.22
N GLY A 178 15.72 6.83 4.13
CA GLY A 178 16.58 5.65 4.28
C GLY A 178 17.10 5.46 5.71
N ASN A 179 18.22 4.73 5.86
CA ASN A 179 18.81 4.50 7.18
C ASN A 179 19.29 5.79 7.85
N ALA A 180 20.04 6.61 7.12
CA ALA A 180 20.60 7.85 7.62
C ALA A 180 20.70 8.93 6.51
N HIS A 181 19.91 8.79 5.47
CA HIS A 181 19.81 9.74 4.35
C HIS A 181 18.37 9.87 3.89
N THR A 182 18.11 10.85 3.06
CA THR A 182 16.79 11.13 2.50
C THR A 182 16.94 11.50 1.03
N ILE A 183 16.04 10.99 0.18
CA ILE A 183 15.94 11.30 -1.24
C ILE A 183 14.53 11.84 -1.50
N ALA A 184 14.40 12.87 -2.33
CA ALA A 184 13.11 13.47 -2.61
C ALA A 184 13.02 14.00 -4.06
N ILE A 185 11.80 14.18 -4.53
CA ILE A 185 11.49 14.78 -5.83
C ILE A 185 10.65 16.04 -5.61
N ARG A 186 11.02 17.10 -6.35
CA ARG A 186 10.25 18.34 -6.47
C ARG A 186 9.48 18.42 -7.79
N SER A 187 8.52 19.32 -7.85
CA SER A 187 7.88 19.71 -9.12
C SER A 187 8.94 20.11 -10.14
N GLY A 188 8.71 19.76 -11.41
CA GLY A 188 9.74 19.80 -12.44
C GLY A 188 10.60 18.53 -12.48
N ASN A 189 10.22 17.49 -11.71
CA ASN A 189 10.81 16.14 -11.73
C ASN A 189 12.33 16.15 -11.47
N THR A 190 12.79 17.06 -10.59
CA THR A 190 14.18 17.14 -10.15
C THR A 190 14.40 16.28 -8.90
N LEU A 191 15.56 15.59 -8.84
CA LEU A 191 15.94 14.71 -7.73
C LEU A 191 16.82 15.46 -6.74
N TRP A 192 16.59 15.24 -5.45
CA TRP A 192 17.28 15.87 -4.34
C TRP A 192 17.68 14.82 -3.30
N GLY A 193 18.82 15.00 -2.66
CA GLY A 193 19.32 14.10 -1.62
C GLY A 193 20.06 14.83 -0.51
N TRP A 194 20.06 14.24 0.70
CA TRP A 194 20.80 14.75 1.86
C TRP A 194 20.99 13.65 2.90
N GLY A 195 21.82 13.93 3.91
CA GLY A 195 22.13 12.99 4.97
C GLY A 195 23.55 12.42 4.88
N GLN A 196 23.67 11.14 5.19
CA GLN A 196 24.94 10.43 5.34
C GLN A 196 25.83 10.51 4.10
N ALA A 197 27.12 10.70 4.33
CA ALA A 197 28.17 10.62 3.30
C ALA A 197 28.08 9.33 2.48
N GLY A 198 28.27 9.44 1.16
CA GLY A 198 28.27 8.31 0.23
C GLY A 198 26.86 7.80 -0.15
N SER A 199 25.77 8.27 0.49
CA SER A 199 24.41 7.87 0.19
C SER A 199 23.60 8.95 -0.51
N VAL A 200 24.09 10.17 -0.63
CA VAL A 200 23.41 11.34 -1.18
C VAL A 200 23.16 11.20 -2.68
N GLY A 201 24.14 10.76 -3.45
CA GLY A 201 24.04 10.62 -4.92
C GLY A 201 24.56 11.84 -5.71
N ASP A 202 25.23 12.79 -5.05
CA ASP A 202 25.74 14.02 -5.66
C ASP A 202 27.17 13.89 -6.21
N GLY A 203 27.73 12.69 -6.24
CA GLY A 203 29.08 12.40 -6.68
C GLY A 203 30.15 12.61 -5.62
N THR A 204 29.79 13.03 -4.42
CA THR A 204 30.73 13.26 -3.32
C THR A 204 30.54 12.25 -2.18
N ASN A 205 31.62 12.00 -1.45
CA ASN A 205 31.54 11.24 -0.19
C ASN A 205 31.49 12.20 1.01
N ALA A 206 30.61 13.22 0.93
CA ALA A 206 30.43 14.22 1.97
C ALA A 206 29.00 14.20 2.51
N GLN A 207 28.88 14.37 3.83
CA GLN A 207 27.58 14.55 4.48
C GLN A 207 26.92 15.86 4.00
N LYS A 208 25.61 15.84 3.79
CA LYS A 208 24.81 17.02 3.42
C LYS A 208 23.72 17.23 4.46
N ASN A 209 23.78 18.36 5.15
CA ASN A 209 22.79 18.67 6.20
C ASN A 209 21.55 19.39 5.66
N ALA A 210 21.53 19.75 4.38
CA ALA A 210 20.42 20.36 3.67
C ALA A 210 20.22 19.70 2.31
N PRO A 211 19.01 19.77 1.73
CA PRO A 211 18.75 19.21 0.40
C PRO A 211 19.70 19.76 -0.67
N VAL A 212 20.37 18.89 -1.41
CA VAL A 212 21.17 19.21 -2.61
C VAL A 212 20.56 18.54 -3.82
N GLN A 213 20.56 19.22 -4.96
CA GLN A 213 20.05 18.64 -6.21
C GLN A 213 21.04 17.60 -6.76
N ILE A 214 20.52 16.46 -7.21
CA ILE A 214 21.29 15.37 -7.78
C ILE A 214 21.24 15.47 -9.31
N GLY A 215 22.34 15.93 -9.90
CA GLY A 215 22.45 16.14 -11.34
C GLY A 215 21.45 17.19 -11.86
N THR A 216 21.27 17.21 -13.19
CA THR A 216 20.43 18.20 -13.90
C THR A 216 19.21 17.59 -14.59
N ALA A 217 19.00 16.28 -14.47
CA ALA A 217 17.87 15.60 -15.11
C ALA A 217 16.53 16.03 -14.48
N THR A 218 15.52 16.20 -15.34
CA THR A 218 14.17 16.67 -15.00
C THR A 218 13.08 15.64 -15.36
N ASN A 219 13.43 14.36 -15.28
CA ASN A 219 12.53 13.25 -15.60
C ASN A 219 12.47 12.20 -14.50
N TRP A 220 12.76 12.57 -13.25
CA TRP A 220 12.61 11.68 -12.10
C TRP A 220 11.14 11.54 -11.70
N ALA A 221 10.70 10.32 -11.40
CA ALA A 221 9.29 10.00 -11.12
C ALA A 221 9.07 9.53 -9.69
N GLN A 222 9.97 8.72 -9.11
CA GLN A 222 9.76 8.14 -7.79
C GLN A 222 11.09 7.81 -7.10
N PRO A 223 11.31 8.27 -5.84
CA PRO A 223 12.49 7.95 -5.04
C PRO A 223 12.25 6.72 -4.17
N PHE A 224 13.31 5.99 -3.85
CA PHE A 224 13.33 4.86 -2.92
C PHE A 224 14.61 4.91 -2.09
N ALA A 225 14.52 4.61 -0.79
CA ALA A 225 15.66 4.63 0.10
C ALA A 225 15.53 3.58 1.21
N ASN A 226 16.64 2.94 1.57
CA ASN A 226 16.83 2.13 2.76
C ASN A 226 18.32 2.10 3.11
N GLY A 227 19.06 0.97 2.96
CA GLY A 227 20.51 0.89 3.11
C GLY A 227 21.30 1.55 1.97
N SER A 228 20.69 1.73 0.83
CA SER A 228 21.14 2.46 -0.37
C SER A 228 19.98 3.29 -0.92
N ALA A 229 20.16 3.92 -2.07
CA ALA A 229 19.15 4.77 -2.69
C ALA A 229 18.90 4.35 -4.15
N MET A 230 17.65 4.50 -4.57
CA MET A 230 17.22 4.32 -5.95
C MET A 230 16.22 5.40 -6.37
N ALA A 231 16.13 5.64 -7.67
CA ALA A 231 15.06 6.45 -8.24
C ALA A 231 14.65 5.94 -9.61
N ARG A 232 13.34 5.94 -9.88
CA ARG A 232 12.78 5.62 -11.18
C ARG A 232 12.56 6.91 -11.97
N ARG A 233 12.84 6.86 -13.27
CA ARG A 233 12.52 7.95 -14.21
C ARG A 233 11.15 7.75 -14.85
N THR A 234 10.63 8.80 -15.45
CA THR A 234 9.35 8.79 -16.18
C THR A 234 9.36 7.88 -17.41
N ASP A 235 10.54 7.59 -17.96
CA ASP A 235 10.74 6.63 -19.05
C ASP A 235 10.76 5.16 -18.58
N GLY A 236 10.55 4.92 -17.27
CA GLY A 236 10.53 3.59 -16.68
C GLY A 236 11.92 3.00 -16.37
N THR A 237 13.01 3.72 -16.59
CA THR A 237 14.37 3.28 -16.21
C THR A 237 14.55 3.41 -14.69
N LEU A 238 15.33 2.50 -14.09
CA LEU A 238 15.68 2.51 -12.66
C LEU A 238 17.16 2.85 -12.50
N TRP A 239 17.48 3.70 -11.52
CA TRP A 239 18.82 4.16 -11.20
C TRP A 239 19.11 3.95 -9.72
N ALA A 240 20.34 3.54 -9.39
CA ALA A 240 20.73 3.14 -8.04
C ALA A 240 22.10 3.72 -7.65
N TRP A 241 22.30 4.02 -6.35
CA TRP A 241 23.56 4.52 -5.79
C TRP A 241 23.64 4.25 -4.28
N GLY A 242 24.78 4.53 -3.67
CA GLY A 242 25.09 4.27 -2.27
C GLY A 242 25.80 2.95 -2.05
N ASN A 243 25.51 2.29 -0.93
CA ASN A 243 26.11 1.03 -0.54
C ASN A 243 25.75 -0.11 -1.50
N ASN A 244 26.74 -0.95 -1.84
CA ASN A 244 26.58 -2.07 -2.78
C ASN A 244 27.35 -3.34 -2.38
N GLY A 245 27.75 -3.47 -1.12
CA GLY A 245 28.56 -4.59 -0.66
C GLY A 245 27.95 -5.98 -0.90
N TYR A 246 26.61 -6.06 -1.01
CA TYR A 246 25.85 -7.28 -1.32
C TYR A 246 25.31 -7.32 -2.76
N GLY A 247 25.65 -6.34 -3.61
CA GLY A 247 25.08 -6.23 -4.95
C GLY A 247 23.66 -5.64 -4.97
N GLN A 248 23.22 -5.01 -3.89
CA GLN A 248 21.85 -4.47 -3.74
C GLN A 248 21.47 -3.37 -4.73
N LEU A 249 22.43 -2.76 -5.41
CA LEU A 249 22.20 -1.81 -6.50
C LEU A 249 21.76 -2.50 -7.80
N GLY A 250 22.06 -3.79 -8.00
CA GLY A 250 21.65 -4.55 -9.20
C GLY A 250 22.38 -4.18 -10.49
N ILE A 251 23.59 -3.61 -10.40
CA ILE A 251 24.37 -3.06 -11.53
C ILE A 251 25.45 -4.02 -12.06
N GLY A 252 25.43 -5.29 -11.64
CA GLY A 252 26.41 -6.31 -12.05
C GLY A 252 27.75 -6.26 -11.30
N SER A 253 27.88 -5.43 -10.27
CA SER A 253 29.06 -5.32 -9.41
C SER A 253 28.65 -5.19 -7.94
N ASN A 254 29.66 -5.26 -7.02
CA ASN A 254 29.48 -5.02 -5.59
C ASN A 254 30.16 -3.72 -5.14
N THR A 255 30.47 -2.83 -6.08
CA THR A 255 31.15 -1.56 -5.79
C THR A 255 30.12 -0.47 -5.47
N ASN A 256 30.34 0.26 -4.36
CA ASN A 256 29.54 1.42 -3.98
C ASN A 256 29.56 2.49 -5.08
N GLN A 257 28.45 3.20 -5.25
CA GLN A 257 28.31 4.26 -6.24
C GLN A 257 27.98 5.59 -5.58
N LEU A 258 28.70 6.65 -5.93
CA LEU A 258 28.44 8.00 -5.40
C LEU A 258 27.45 8.80 -6.27
N ASN A 259 27.22 8.34 -7.50
CA ASN A 259 26.25 8.91 -8.46
C ASN A 259 25.21 7.88 -8.85
N PRO A 260 24.02 8.29 -9.28
CA PRO A 260 23.06 7.37 -9.88
C PRO A 260 23.64 6.62 -11.10
N VAL A 261 23.56 5.28 -11.05
CA VAL A 261 23.94 4.35 -12.14
C VAL A 261 22.69 3.58 -12.54
N GLN A 262 22.45 3.40 -13.85
CA GLN A 262 21.29 2.70 -14.34
C GLN A 262 21.36 1.19 -14.02
N VAL A 263 20.22 0.64 -13.56
CA VAL A 263 20.07 -0.79 -13.27
C VAL A 263 19.70 -1.53 -14.57
N GLY A 264 20.68 -2.19 -15.17
CA GLY A 264 20.50 -2.89 -16.44
C GLY A 264 20.07 -1.95 -17.58
N THR A 265 19.36 -2.52 -18.56
CA THR A 265 18.86 -1.79 -19.75
C THR A 265 17.33 -1.69 -19.80
N SER A 266 16.63 -2.27 -18.81
CA SER A 266 15.17 -2.27 -18.78
C SER A 266 14.60 -0.87 -18.52
N ASN A 267 13.49 -0.55 -19.20
CA ASN A 267 12.77 0.72 -19.09
C ASN A 267 11.29 0.52 -18.74
N ASN A 268 10.97 -0.58 -18.07
CA ASN A 268 9.60 -0.96 -17.73
C ASN A 268 9.41 -1.25 -16.23
N TRP A 269 10.27 -0.71 -15.38
CA TRP A 269 10.13 -0.83 -13.94
C TRP A 269 8.91 -0.05 -13.44
N LEU A 270 8.12 -0.67 -12.54
CA LEU A 270 6.87 -0.12 -12.01
C LEU A 270 6.95 0.15 -10.52
N ASN A 271 7.14 -0.87 -9.70
CA ASN A 271 7.21 -0.80 -8.24
C ASN A 271 8.55 -1.33 -7.76
N ILE A 272 9.15 -0.62 -6.80
CA ILE A 272 10.43 -0.98 -6.18
C ILE A 272 10.22 -1.00 -4.67
N SER A 273 10.80 -1.98 -4.00
CA SER A 273 10.89 -2.01 -2.55
C SER A 273 12.28 -2.46 -2.12
N MET A 274 12.88 -1.69 -1.23
CA MET A 274 14.26 -1.89 -0.79
C MET A 274 14.27 -2.41 0.64
N GLY A 275 14.85 -3.59 0.84
CA GLY A 275 15.28 -4.07 2.15
C GLY A 275 16.63 -3.46 2.56
N PHE A 276 17.19 -3.92 3.67
CA PHE A 276 18.48 -3.41 4.16
C PHE A 276 19.63 -3.65 3.16
N GLY A 277 19.72 -4.86 2.62
CA GLY A 277 20.78 -5.27 1.70
C GLY A 277 20.27 -5.94 0.41
N HIS A 278 18.98 -5.93 0.14
CA HIS A 278 18.39 -6.49 -1.05
C HIS A 278 17.29 -5.58 -1.61
N THR A 279 16.91 -5.82 -2.85
CA THR A 279 15.87 -5.08 -3.54
C THR A 279 14.90 -6.04 -4.22
N LEU A 280 13.63 -5.73 -4.12
CA LEU A 280 12.56 -6.31 -4.92
C LEU A 280 12.05 -5.26 -5.92
N ALA A 281 11.71 -5.70 -7.13
CA ALA A 281 11.12 -4.84 -8.14
C ALA A 281 10.07 -5.58 -8.97
N VAL A 282 9.04 -4.87 -9.39
CA VAL A 282 8.01 -5.37 -10.32
C VAL A 282 8.05 -4.51 -11.57
N ASN A 283 7.99 -5.16 -12.74
CA ASN A 283 7.89 -4.46 -14.02
C ASN A 283 6.43 -4.30 -14.48
N THR A 284 6.21 -3.58 -15.57
CA THR A 284 4.86 -3.33 -16.15
C THR A 284 4.14 -4.61 -16.62
N SER A 285 4.85 -5.74 -16.75
CA SER A 285 4.28 -7.07 -17.03
C SER A 285 3.98 -7.86 -15.75
N ASN A 286 4.03 -7.21 -14.57
CA ASN A 286 3.84 -7.83 -13.25
C ASN A 286 4.85 -8.95 -12.93
N THR A 287 6.01 -8.95 -13.57
CA THR A 287 7.10 -9.87 -13.22
C THR A 287 7.85 -9.34 -12.01
N LEU A 288 7.99 -10.17 -10.98
CA LEU A 288 8.76 -9.89 -9.77
C LEU A 288 10.23 -10.27 -9.97
N TYR A 289 11.10 -9.33 -9.67
CA TYR A 289 12.55 -9.50 -9.65
C TYR A 289 13.09 -9.30 -8.24
N GLY A 290 14.25 -9.90 -7.94
CA GLY A 290 15.00 -9.70 -6.72
C GLY A 290 16.50 -9.67 -6.98
N TRP A 291 17.25 -8.94 -6.15
CA TRP A 291 18.72 -8.91 -6.16
C TRP A 291 19.27 -8.36 -4.85
N GLY A 292 20.57 -8.52 -4.64
CA GLY A 292 21.29 -8.15 -3.42
C GLY A 292 21.50 -9.32 -2.50
N TRP A 293 21.52 -9.06 -1.21
CA TRP A 293 21.77 -10.02 -0.15
C TRP A 293 20.73 -11.12 -0.06
N ASN A 294 21.20 -12.38 0.16
CA ASN A 294 20.31 -13.54 0.16
C ASN A 294 20.63 -14.58 1.26
N ALA A 295 21.47 -14.27 2.25
CA ALA A 295 21.90 -15.24 3.25
C ALA A 295 20.74 -15.83 4.10
N ALA A 296 19.59 -15.18 4.17
CA ALA A 296 18.37 -15.67 4.82
C ALA A 296 17.28 -16.13 3.81
N GLY A 297 17.62 -16.30 2.52
CA GLY A 297 16.66 -16.63 1.46
C GLY A 297 15.72 -15.49 1.09
N GLN A 298 16.10 -14.24 1.40
CA GLN A 298 15.25 -13.06 1.18
C GLN A 298 15.03 -12.74 -0.30
N LEU A 299 15.79 -13.28 -1.25
CA LEU A 299 15.46 -13.15 -2.66
C LEU A 299 14.29 -14.05 -3.08
N GLY A 300 14.06 -15.18 -2.38
CA GLY A 300 12.98 -16.09 -2.73
C GLY A 300 13.22 -16.94 -3.97
N ASP A 301 14.48 -17.07 -4.41
CA ASP A 301 14.89 -17.86 -5.59
C ASP A 301 15.18 -19.33 -5.25
N GLY A 302 14.89 -19.77 -4.01
CA GLY A 302 15.20 -21.11 -3.50
C GLY A 302 16.66 -21.31 -3.10
N THR A 303 17.50 -20.27 -3.18
CA THR A 303 18.92 -20.28 -2.78
C THR A 303 19.18 -19.34 -1.60
N ILE A 304 20.42 -19.36 -1.12
CA ILE A 304 20.94 -18.39 -0.12
C ILE A 304 22.15 -17.62 -0.70
N ILE A 305 22.24 -17.52 -2.02
CA ILE A 305 23.37 -16.91 -2.75
C ILE A 305 22.98 -15.51 -3.21
N ASP A 306 23.80 -14.49 -2.86
CA ASP A 306 23.62 -13.12 -3.26
C ASP A 306 23.61 -12.97 -4.79
N LYS A 307 22.85 -11.99 -5.30
CA LYS A 307 22.77 -11.67 -6.73
C LYS A 307 23.07 -10.18 -6.92
N ASN A 308 24.03 -9.85 -7.77
CA ASN A 308 24.38 -8.46 -8.06
C ASN A 308 23.72 -7.90 -9.34
N PHE A 309 22.73 -8.62 -9.88
CA PHE A 309 21.88 -8.19 -11.00
C PHE A 309 20.44 -8.72 -10.78
N PRO A 310 19.40 -8.08 -11.36
CA PRO A 310 18.02 -8.52 -11.22
C PRO A 310 17.79 -9.95 -11.76
N ILE A 311 17.25 -10.84 -10.91
CA ILE A 311 16.79 -12.18 -11.29
C ILE A 311 15.28 -12.27 -11.17
N ILE A 312 14.63 -13.09 -11.99
CA ILE A 312 13.18 -13.33 -11.91
C ILE A 312 12.88 -14.24 -10.71
N ILE A 313 11.95 -13.83 -9.87
CA ILE A 313 11.47 -14.59 -8.71
C ILE A 313 10.11 -15.21 -9.00
N SER A 314 9.16 -14.42 -9.54
CA SER A 314 7.78 -14.86 -9.78
C SER A 314 7.11 -14.02 -10.86
N GLN A 315 5.93 -14.47 -11.28
CA GLN A 315 5.04 -13.73 -12.19
C GLN A 315 3.81 -13.23 -11.45
N ASN A 316 3.12 -12.25 -12.06
CA ASN A 316 1.84 -11.73 -11.58
C ASN A 316 1.87 -10.99 -10.24
N ALA A 317 3.01 -10.43 -9.82
CA ALA A 317 3.09 -9.60 -8.62
C ALA A 317 2.51 -8.20 -8.87
N LEU A 318 1.62 -7.74 -7.98
CA LEU A 318 1.00 -6.42 -8.04
C LEU A 318 1.61 -5.46 -7.03
N LYS A 319 1.85 -5.93 -5.80
CA LYS A 319 2.42 -5.14 -4.70
C LYS A 319 3.52 -5.93 -4.03
N ILE A 320 4.52 -5.22 -3.54
CA ILE A 320 5.68 -5.78 -2.87
C ILE A 320 6.07 -4.89 -1.69
N ALA A 321 6.58 -5.50 -0.62
CA ALA A 321 7.31 -4.79 0.43
C ALA A 321 8.47 -5.66 0.92
N ALA A 322 9.66 -5.06 0.98
CA ALA A 322 10.89 -5.68 1.45
C ALA A 322 11.29 -5.07 2.80
N GLY A 323 11.45 -5.94 3.82
CA GLY A 323 12.02 -5.56 5.10
C GLY A 323 13.53 -5.80 5.15
N THR A 324 14.09 -5.86 6.35
CA THR A 324 15.53 -6.14 6.46
C THR A 324 15.87 -7.55 5.99
N TYR A 325 15.05 -8.55 6.34
CA TYR A 325 15.32 -9.97 6.06
C TYR A 325 14.11 -10.74 5.53
N GLN A 326 12.94 -10.13 5.45
CA GLN A 326 11.70 -10.76 4.99
C GLN A 326 11.04 -9.91 3.93
N ASN A 327 10.12 -10.53 3.21
CA ASN A 327 9.37 -9.90 2.14
C ASN A 327 7.90 -10.31 2.14
N ILE A 328 7.10 -9.48 1.50
CA ILE A 328 5.70 -9.76 1.20
C ILE A 328 5.39 -9.32 -0.23
N ALA A 329 4.64 -10.15 -0.94
CA ALA A 329 4.10 -9.83 -2.27
C ALA A 329 2.63 -10.22 -2.37
N ILE A 330 1.85 -9.38 -3.05
CA ILE A 330 0.46 -9.66 -3.42
C ILE A 330 0.42 -9.93 -4.92
N LEU A 331 -0.14 -11.07 -5.30
CA LEU A 331 -0.28 -11.44 -6.70
C LEU A 331 -1.63 -11.01 -7.29
N SER A 332 -1.75 -11.02 -8.61
CA SER A 332 -2.96 -10.66 -9.35
C SER A 332 -4.17 -11.55 -9.05
N ASN A 333 -3.94 -12.80 -8.57
CA ASN A 333 -4.98 -13.70 -8.08
C ASN A 333 -5.39 -13.43 -6.63
N THR A 334 -4.98 -12.28 -6.04
CA THR A 334 -5.20 -11.85 -4.66
C THR A 334 -4.47 -12.63 -3.58
N GLN A 335 -3.71 -13.64 -3.95
CA GLN A 335 -2.89 -14.38 -3.00
C GLN A 335 -1.74 -13.51 -2.50
N THR A 336 -1.48 -13.63 -1.21
CA THR A 336 -0.36 -12.98 -0.53
C THR A 336 0.71 -14.00 -0.23
N TYR A 337 1.96 -13.69 -0.56
CA TYR A 337 3.12 -14.53 -0.29
C TYR A 337 4.12 -13.78 0.56
N THR A 338 4.71 -14.49 1.53
CA THR A 338 5.78 -13.99 2.38
C THR A 338 6.94 -14.98 2.41
N TRP A 339 8.16 -14.48 2.55
CA TRP A 339 9.36 -15.33 2.61
C TRP A 339 10.54 -14.60 3.27
N GLY A 340 11.63 -15.34 3.54
CA GLY A 340 12.81 -14.86 4.21
C GLY A 340 12.84 -15.25 5.71
N ASN A 341 13.45 -14.43 6.54
CA ASN A 341 13.53 -14.66 7.99
C ASN A 341 12.15 -14.67 8.64
N ASN A 342 11.97 -15.57 9.64
CA ASN A 342 10.70 -15.73 10.35
C ASN A 342 10.87 -15.93 11.86
N GLN A 343 12.01 -15.51 12.42
CA GLN A 343 12.31 -15.70 13.84
C GLN A 343 11.26 -15.09 14.78
N TYR A 344 10.57 -14.04 14.35
CA TYR A 344 9.55 -13.33 15.12
C TYR A 344 8.12 -13.57 14.60
N GLY A 345 7.92 -14.49 13.66
CA GLY A 345 6.62 -14.75 13.02
C GLY A 345 6.26 -13.76 11.93
N GLN A 346 7.23 -13.01 11.36
CA GLN A 346 7.00 -11.98 10.36
C GLN A 346 6.49 -12.52 9.01
N ILE A 347 6.59 -13.83 8.74
CA ILE A 347 5.93 -14.48 7.61
C ILE A 347 4.40 -14.53 7.79
N GLY A 348 3.90 -14.57 9.05
CA GLY A 348 2.45 -14.53 9.31
C GLY A 348 1.72 -15.84 9.10
N ASN A 349 2.41 -16.97 9.03
CA ASN A 349 1.85 -18.31 8.75
C ASN A 349 1.60 -19.16 9.98
N GLY A 350 1.65 -18.56 11.19
CA GLY A 350 1.42 -19.24 12.46
C GLY A 350 2.64 -19.96 13.04
N ILE A 351 3.76 -20.01 12.31
CA ILE A 351 5.04 -20.64 12.77
C ILE A 351 6.18 -19.61 12.75
N THR A 352 7.36 -20.00 13.26
CA THR A 352 8.55 -19.15 13.33
C THR A 352 9.76 -19.75 12.57
N ALA A 353 9.52 -20.65 11.61
CA ALA A 353 10.58 -21.20 10.76
C ALA A 353 10.80 -20.31 9.53
N ALA A 354 12.08 -20.00 9.21
CA ALA A 354 12.45 -19.24 8.02
C ALA A 354 12.21 -20.03 6.73
N THR A 355 11.99 -19.32 5.62
CA THR A 355 11.82 -19.93 4.29
C THR A 355 12.62 -19.18 3.23
N ALA A 356 13.35 -19.92 2.39
CA ALA A 356 14.13 -19.40 1.28
C ALA A 356 13.31 -19.26 -0.03
N SER A 357 12.06 -19.65 -0.02
CA SER A 357 11.12 -19.55 -1.16
C SER A 357 9.82 -18.92 -0.70
N PRO A 358 9.10 -18.21 -1.59
CA PRO A 358 7.80 -17.65 -1.26
C PRO A 358 6.81 -18.72 -0.79
N VAL A 359 6.15 -18.47 0.33
CA VAL A 359 5.07 -19.33 0.86
C VAL A 359 3.83 -18.48 1.10
N ALA A 360 2.66 -19.04 0.87
CA ALA A 360 1.42 -18.42 1.24
C ALA A 360 1.31 -18.39 2.77
N PRO A 361 1.06 -17.23 3.42
CA PRO A 361 0.80 -17.21 4.85
C PRO A 361 -0.49 -17.98 5.13
N THR A 362 -0.47 -18.84 6.15
CA THR A 362 -1.69 -19.49 6.63
C THR A 362 -2.65 -18.41 7.14
N SER A 363 -3.86 -18.41 6.61
CA SER A 363 -5.00 -17.56 7.07
C SER A 363 -4.85 -16.02 6.93
N ILE A 364 -4.12 -15.49 5.94
CA ILE A 364 -4.61 -14.27 5.36
C ILE A 364 -5.80 -14.69 4.44
N ASN A 365 -6.84 -15.25 5.02
CA ASN A 365 -8.15 -15.09 4.43
C ASN A 365 -8.37 -13.58 4.42
N CYS A 366 -8.11 -12.95 3.25
CA CYS A 366 -8.97 -11.84 2.94
C CYS A 366 -10.34 -12.34 3.32
N PRO A 367 -11.10 -11.72 4.20
CA PRO A 367 -12.51 -11.89 4.03
C PRO A 367 -12.68 -11.60 2.54
N THR A 368 -12.95 -12.63 1.74
CA THR A 368 -13.61 -12.46 0.46
C THR A 368 -14.58 -11.38 0.76
N SER A 369 -14.29 -10.12 0.35
CA SER A 369 -14.96 -8.88 0.73
C SER A 369 -16.21 -9.27 1.47
N LEU A 370 -16.56 -8.83 2.70
CA LEU A 370 -17.89 -9.09 3.24
C LEU A 370 -18.70 -9.34 2.03
N ALA A 371 -18.91 -10.59 1.69
CA ALA A 371 -19.14 -11.01 0.34
C ALA A 371 -20.10 -9.98 -0.14
N LYS A 372 -19.66 -9.02 -1.00
CA LYS A 372 -20.57 -8.07 -1.59
C LYS A 372 -21.64 -9.03 -1.91
N ALA A 373 -22.56 -9.13 -0.90
CA ALA A 373 -23.32 -10.34 -0.61
C ALA A 373 -23.77 -10.74 -1.94
N SER A 374 -23.25 -11.82 -2.49
CA SER A 374 -23.23 -12.04 -3.92
C SER A 374 -24.62 -11.66 -4.27
N PHE A 375 -24.78 -10.43 -4.81
CA PHE A 375 -26.07 -10.03 -5.27
C PHE A 375 -26.20 -10.94 -6.49
N GLU A 376 -26.46 -12.22 -6.20
CA GLU A 376 -27.18 -13.02 -7.15
C GLU A 376 -28.42 -12.19 -7.28
N ASN A 377 -28.51 -11.46 -8.39
CA ASN A 377 -29.62 -10.57 -8.65
C ASN A 377 -30.86 -11.42 -8.51
N ILE A 378 -31.50 -11.38 -7.34
CA ILE A 378 -32.77 -12.05 -7.09
C ILE A 378 -33.81 -11.53 -8.07
N VAL A 379 -33.58 -10.33 -8.59
CA VAL A 379 -34.38 -9.66 -9.61
C VAL A 379 -33.57 -9.54 -10.89
N LEU A 380 -34.03 -10.18 -11.94
CA LEU A 380 -33.45 -10.13 -13.28
C LEU A 380 -33.74 -8.81 -14.00
N SER A 381 -34.95 -8.27 -13.80
CA SER A 381 -35.35 -6.99 -14.41
C SER A 381 -36.59 -6.40 -13.75
N VAL A 382 -36.73 -5.08 -13.88
CA VAL A 382 -37.93 -4.31 -13.56
C VAL A 382 -38.39 -3.63 -14.85
N PHE A 383 -39.60 -3.91 -15.31
CA PHE A 383 -40.09 -3.39 -16.60
C PHE A 383 -41.61 -3.13 -16.60
N PRO A 384 -42.11 -2.22 -17.46
CA PRO A 384 -41.32 -1.30 -18.26
C PRO A 384 -40.58 -0.28 -17.40
N ASN A 385 -39.48 0.24 -17.91
CA ASN A 385 -38.74 1.31 -17.27
C ASN A 385 -38.11 2.21 -18.37
N PRO A 386 -38.64 3.41 -18.63
CA PRO A 386 -39.69 4.12 -17.88
C PRO A 386 -41.08 3.41 -17.90
N SER A 387 -41.89 3.73 -16.91
CA SER A 387 -43.21 3.14 -16.65
C SER A 387 -44.28 4.24 -16.54
N ASN A 388 -45.52 3.92 -16.93
CA ASN A 388 -46.71 4.76 -16.70
C ASN A 388 -47.31 4.64 -15.29
N GLY A 389 -46.49 4.16 -14.30
CA GLY A 389 -46.91 3.94 -12.94
C GLY A 389 -47.04 2.46 -12.58
N ILE A 390 -47.19 1.56 -13.55
CA ILE A 390 -47.29 0.11 -13.31
C ILE A 390 -46.06 -0.59 -13.87
N PHE A 391 -45.43 -1.44 -13.08
CA PHE A 391 -44.24 -2.19 -13.46
C PHE A 391 -44.24 -3.62 -12.92
N THR A 392 -43.54 -4.49 -13.60
CA THR A 392 -43.36 -5.91 -13.27
C THR A 392 -41.96 -6.19 -12.83
N ILE A 393 -41.77 -7.04 -11.83
CA ILE A 393 -40.50 -7.54 -11.37
C ILE A 393 -40.31 -8.96 -11.92
N ASN A 394 -39.29 -9.16 -12.75
CA ASN A 394 -38.87 -10.49 -13.16
C ASN A 394 -37.80 -11.01 -12.17
N THR A 395 -38.14 -12.05 -11.43
CA THR A 395 -37.30 -12.64 -10.38
C THR A 395 -37.31 -14.16 -10.47
N LEU A 396 -36.27 -14.79 -9.95
CA LEU A 396 -36.18 -16.24 -9.77
C LEU A 396 -36.71 -16.69 -8.39
N GLU A 397 -37.01 -15.73 -7.50
CA GLU A 397 -37.51 -16.00 -6.14
C GLU A 397 -39.05 -15.97 -6.13
N ASN A 398 -39.64 -16.92 -5.46
CA ASN A 398 -41.13 -17.03 -5.35
C ASN A 398 -41.69 -16.08 -4.31
N ASN A 399 -40.92 -15.71 -3.29
CA ASN A 399 -41.32 -14.81 -2.20
C ASN A 399 -40.26 -13.71 -2.02
N PHE A 400 -40.72 -12.46 -1.97
CA PHE A 400 -39.86 -11.31 -1.70
C PHE A 400 -40.66 -10.13 -1.12
N LYS A 401 -39.99 -9.28 -0.35
CA LYS A 401 -40.49 -7.98 0.11
C LYS A 401 -39.93 -6.88 -0.75
N ILE A 402 -40.78 -5.92 -1.16
CA ILE A 402 -40.39 -4.74 -1.91
C ILE A 402 -40.69 -3.46 -1.14
N VAL A 403 -39.78 -2.52 -1.14
CA VAL A 403 -39.91 -1.16 -0.59
C VAL A 403 -39.41 -0.17 -1.62
N ALA A 404 -40.15 0.94 -1.82
CA ALA A 404 -39.81 2.01 -2.74
C ALA A 404 -39.40 3.29 -1.99
N PHE A 405 -38.38 3.99 -2.49
CA PHE A 405 -37.89 5.26 -1.94
C PHE A 405 -37.84 6.32 -3.04
N ASP A 406 -38.14 7.57 -2.72
CA ASP A 406 -37.88 8.70 -3.59
C ASP A 406 -36.38 9.08 -3.62
N VAL A 407 -36.02 10.10 -4.41
CA VAL A 407 -34.64 10.59 -4.53
C VAL A 407 -34.06 11.19 -3.24
N LEU A 408 -34.88 11.49 -2.24
CA LEU A 408 -34.48 11.99 -0.93
C LEU A 408 -34.37 10.88 0.12
N GLY A 409 -34.62 9.61 -0.28
CA GLY A 409 -34.60 8.44 0.60
C GLY A 409 -35.87 8.27 1.45
N LYS A 410 -36.96 9.01 1.19
CA LYS A 410 -38.24 8.84 1.88
C LYS A 410 -38.99 7.65 1.28
N GLU A 411 -39.53 6.78 2.12
CA GLU A 411 -40.36 5.65 1.71
C GLU A 411 -41.65 6.11 1.01
N VAL A 412 -41.98 5.49 -0.12
CA VAL A 412 -43.15 5.80 -0.93
C VAL A 412 -44.08 4.61 -0.96
N ALA A 413 -45.39 4.87 -0.85
CA ALA A 413 -46.42 3.85 -0.87
C ALA A 413 -46.42 3.09 -2.20
N LEU A 414 -46.35 1.78 -2.14
CA LEU A 414 -46.34 0.85 -3.25
C LEU A 414 -47.60 -0.02 -3.18
N GLN A 415 -48.37 -0.10 -4.28
CA GLN A 415 -49.54 -0.93 -4.38
C GLN A 415 -49.22 -2.22 -5.13
N THR A 416 -49.55 -3.36 -4.56
CA THR A 416 -49.45 -4.66 -5.22
C THR A 416 -50.67 -4.89 -6.09
N ILE A 417 -50.47 -5.15 -7.38
CA ILE A 417 -51.54 -5.45 -8.35
C ILE A 417 -51.69 -6.96 -8.52
N SER A 418 -50.57 -7.67 -8.62
CA SER A 418 -50.51 -9.13 -8.66
C SER A 418 -49.18 -9.60 -8.05
N GLU A 419 -48.91 -10.90 -8.05
CA GLU A 419 -47.71 -11.52 -7.42
C GLU A 419 -46.40 -10.81 -7.74
N ASN A 420 -46.19 -10.37 -9.00
CA ASN A 420 -44.96 -9.71 -9.46
C ASN A 420 -45.21 -8.35 -10.07
N GLN A 421 -46.42 -7.77 -9.94
CA GLN A 421 -46.81 -6.50 -10.55
C GLN A 421 -47.19 -5.48 -9.47
N PHE A 422 -46.60 -4.29 -9.59
CA PHE A 422 -46.70 -3.22 -8.58
C PHE A 422 -47.00 -1.88 -9.25
N SER A 423 -47.52 -0.92 -8.47
CA SER A 423 -47.67 0.45 -8.95
C SER A 423 -47.21 1.50 -7.95
N ILE A 424 -46.75 2.62 -8.50
CA ILE A 424 -46.45 3.89 -7.80
C ILE A 424 -47.28 4.99 -8.50
N ASN A 425 -48.11 5.68 -7.71
CA ASN A 425 -49.02 6.70 -8.23
C ASN A 425 -48.32 8.05 -8.54
N ASN A 426 -47.12 8.27 -8.05
CA ASN A 426 -46.40 9.52 -8.21
C ASN A 426 -45.44 9.44 -9.40
N LYS A 427 -45.33 10.53 -10.20
CA LYS A 427 -44.32 10.67 -11.24
C LYS A 427 -42.96 10.98 -10.63
N GLY A 428 -41.88 10.48 -11.24
CA GLY A 428 -40.53 10.77 -10.82
C GLY A 428 -39.59 9.56 -10.88
N ILE A 429 -38.43 9.71 -10.24
CA ILE A 429 -37.41 8.66 -10.09
C ILE A 429 -37.55 8.03 -8.72
N PHE A 430 -37.62 6.72 -8.69
CA PHE A 430 -37.73 5.93 -7.46
C PHE A 430 -36.66 4.82 -7.42
N PHE A 431 -36.27 4.44 -6.20
CA PHE A 431 -35.37 3.33 -5.95
C PHE A 431 -36.12 2.21 -5.24
N LEU A 432 -36.15 1.04 -5.86
CA LEU A 432 -36.79 -0.15 -5.31
C LEU A 432 -35.75 -0.98 -4.57
N LYS A 433 -36.02 -1.32 -3.32
CA LYS A 433 -35.27 -2.30 -2.53
C LYS A 433 -36.09 -3.57 -2.41
N ILE A 434 -35.59 -4.66 -2.98
CA ILE A 434 -36.27 -5.95 -3.03
C ILE A 434 -35.45 -6.92 -2.17
N ILE A 435 -36.11 -7.59 -1.23
CA ILE A 435 -35.53 -8.43 -0.19
C ILE A 435 -36.18 -9.80 -0.29
N SER A 436 -35.41 -10.86 -0.56
CA SER A 436 -35.90 -12.25 -0.54
C SER A 436 -36.03 -12.79 0.87
N ASP A 437 -36.78 -13.89 1.06
CA ASP A 437 -36.97 -14.56 2.35
C ASP A 437 -35.64 -15.04 2.98
N ASN A 438 -34.63 -15.32 2.19
CA ASN A 438 -33.30 -15.69 2.66
C ASN A 438 -32.40 -14.46 2.98
N GLY A 439 -32.94 -13.23 2.97
CA GLY A 439 -32.30 -11.98 3.34
C GLY A 439 -31.42 -11.36 2.24
N LYS A 440 -31.42 -11.89 1.01
CA LYS A 440 -30.73 -11.28 -0.14
C LYS A 440 -31.43 -9.98 -0.54
N ILE A 441 -30.68 -8.96 -0.95
CA ILE A 441 -31.19 -7.63 -1.33
C ILE A 441 -30.80 -7.30 -2.77
N SER A 442 -31.73 -6.77 -3.55
CA SER A 442 -31.50 -6.19 -4.88
C SER A 442 -32.05 -4.77 -4.94
N ASN A 443 -31.31 -3.83 -5.55
CA ASN A 443 -31.73 -2.44 -5.67
C ASN A 443 -31.88 -2.07 -7.17
N HIS A 444 -33.01 -1.47 -7.53
CA HIS A 444 -33.32 -1.08 -8.91
C HIS A 444 -33.81 0.37 -8.95
N LYS A 445 -33.42 1.08 -9.99
CA LYS A 445 -33.96 2.41 -10.31
C LYS A 445 -35.15 2.24 -11.26
N ILE A 446 -36.26 2.89 -10.97
CA ILE A 446 -37.40 2.99 -11.88
C ILE A 446 -37.76 4.45 -12.12
N VAL A 447 -38.21 4.76 -13.34
CA VAL A 447 -38.72 6.08 -13.75
C VAL A 447 -40.20 5.94 -14.02
N ILE A 448 -41.02 6.77 -13.38
CA ILE A 448 -42.46 6.84 -13.59
C ILE A 448 -42.77 8.15 -14.32
N GLU A 449 -43.40 8.06 -15.52
CA GLU A 449 -43.73 9.18 -16.40
C GLU A 449 -45.21 9.56 -16.35
#